data_d8ce832ffde7eb794b96ea01d3c54af6
#
_entry.id   d8ce832ffde7eb794b96ea01d3c54af6
#
_cell.length_a   1.000
_cell.length_b   1.000
_cell.length_c   1.000
_cell.angle_alpha   90.00
_cell.angle_beta   90.00
_cell.angle_gamma   90.00
#
_symmetry.space_group_name_H-M   'P 1'
#
loop_
_entity.id
_entity.type
_entity.pdbx_description
1 polymer ?
#
loop_
_entity_poly.entity_id
_entity_poly.type
_entity_poly.pdbx_seq_one_letter_code
_entity_poly.pdbx_strand_id
1 'polypeptide(L)'
;MVNAPGMLGRLANAIGEVGGNISGLRGFEVKTASLDEDIVVNCTGVAHQEQVRSAVEGIDGIEILEFEDRTFHMHEGGKIEVLPLAPVRDIEDLSMAYTPGVARVCMEINKNPETAHRYTI
;
A
#
# COMPACT_ATOMS: atom_id res chain seq x y z
N MET A 1 -17.11 15.13 5.31
CA MET A 1 -18.58 15.35 5.46
C MET A 1 -18.88 16.58 6.31
N VAL A 2 -20.08 17.16 6.20
CA VAL A 2 -20.53 18.26 7.08
C VAL A 2 -20.62 17.77 8.53
N ASN A 3 -20.12 18.57 9.48
CA ASN A 3 -20.21 18.25 10.91
C ASN A 3 -21.62 18.56 11.44
N ALA A 4 -22.55 17.63 11.26
CA ALA A 4 -23.94 17.76 11.68
C ALA A 4 -24.46 16.43 12.27
N PRO A 5 -25.39 16.50 13.21
CA PRO A 5 -26.00 15.30 13.79
C PRO A 5 -26.61 14.37 12.74
N GLY A 6 -26.30 13.07 12.82
CA GLY A 6 -26.83 12.04 11.93
C GLY A 6 -26.09 11.85 10.61
N MET A 7 -25.10 12.67 10.26
CA MET A 7 -24.39 12.53 8.97
C MET A 7 -23.66 11.18 8.84
N LEU A 8 -22.95 10.76 9.88
CA LEU A 8 -22.31 9.45 9.89
C LEU A 8 -23.32 8.30 9.75
N GLY A 9 -24.49 8.44 10.38
CA GLY A 9 -25.56 7.46 10.24
C GLY A 9 -26.12 7.38 8.81
N ARG A 10 -26.31 8.52 8.14
CA ARG A 10 -26.73 8.57 6.72
C ARG A 10 -25.71 7.90 5.81
N LEU A 11 -24.43 8.17 6.03
CA LEU A 11 -23.33 7.56 5.30
C LEU A 11 -23.31 6.04 5.48
N ALA A 12 -23.36 5.57 6.74
CA ALA A 12 -23.34 4.15 7.03
C ALA A 12 -24.56 3.41 6.45
N ASN A 13 -25.74 4.02 6.50
CA ASN A 13 -26.96 3.46 5.90
C ASN A 13 -26.84 3.36 4.37
N ALA A 14 -26.39 4.42 3.69
CA ALA A 14 -26.24 4.41 2.24
C ALA A 14 -25.27 3.34 1.75
N ILE A 15 -24.15 3.15 2.46
CA ILE A 15 -23.20 2.06 2.17
C ILE A 15 -23.87 0.69 2.38
N GLY A 16 -24.59 0.52 3.48
CA GLY A 16 -25.27 -0.73 3.81
C GLY A 16 -26.39 -1.09 2.84
N GLU A 17 -27.17 -0.11 2.37
CA GLU A 17 -28.29 -0.30 1.43
C GLU A 17 -27.83 -0.88 0.08
N VAL A 18 -26.61 -0.56 -0.35
CA VAL A 18 -26.00 -1.15 -1.55
C VAL A 18 -25.17 -2.40 -1.27
N GLY A 19 -25.20 -2.92 -0.03
CA GLY A 19 -24.52 -4.14 0.36
C GLY A 19 -23.05 -3.97 0.74
N GLY A 20 -22.55 -2.74 0.86
CA GLY A 20 -21.22 -2.43 1.35
C GLY A 20 -21.08 -2.74 2.85
N ASN A 21 -20.00 -3.42 3.23
CA ASN A 21 -19.74 -3.74 4.63
C ASN A 21 -18.59 -2.89 5.17
N ILE A 22 -18.90 -1.94 6.07
CA ILE A 22 -17.89 -1.11 6.73
C ILE A 22 -17.07 -1.99 7.66
N SER A 23 -15.78 -2.13 7.38
CA SER A 23 -14.84 -2.93 8.15
C SER A 23 -13.81 -2.10 8.93
N GLY A 24 -13.79 -0.80 8.76
CA GLY A 24 -12.90 0.09 9.51
C GLY A 24 -13.27 1.55 9.36
N LEU A 25 -13.05 2.29 10.44
CA LEU A 25 -13.16 3.74 10.53
C LEU A 25 -11.83 4.25 11.09
N ARG A 26 -11.19 5.21 10.43
CA ARG A 26 -9.87 5.73 10.80
C ARG A 26 -9.80 7.24 10.52
N GLY A 27 -8.78 7.88 11.04
CA GLY A 27 -8.46 9.27 10.67
C GLY A 27 -9.56 10.29 11.02
N PHE A 28 -10.27 10.10 12.15
CA PHE A 28 -11.38 10.95 12.55
C PHE A 28 -10.89 12.34 12.93
N GLU A 29 -11.04 13.32 12.02
CA GLU A 29 -10.66 14.70 12.28
C GLU A 29 -11.89 15.60 12.29
N VAL A 30 -12.20 16.15 13.48
CA VAL A 30 -13.35 17.05 13.66
C VAL A 30 -12.91 18.49 13.49
N LYS A 31 -13.47 19.16 12.49
CA LYS A 31 -13.36 20.61 12.28
C LYS A 31 -14.67 21.30 12.66
N THR A 32 -14.66 22.62 12.76
CA THR A 32 -15.88 23.37 13.16
C THR A 32 -17.07 23.10 12.23
N ALA A 33 -16.86 23.06 10.93
CA ALA A 33 -17.91 22.89 9.93
C ALA A 33 -17.90 21.54 9.21
N SER A 34 -16.81 20.79 9.32
CA SER A 34 -16.60 19.51 8.62
C SER A 34 -16.03 18.44 9.53
N LEU A 35 -16.18 17.21 9.08
CA LEU A 35 -15.60 16.03 9.66
C LEU A 35 -14.94 15.24 8.53
N ASP A 36 -13.65 14.95 8.67
CA ASP A 36 -12.90 14.12 7.74
C ASP A 36 -12.71 12.74 8.37
N GLU A 37 -12.92 11.69 7.60
CA GLU A 37 -12.86 10.31 8.06
C GLU A 37 -12.51 9.35 6.93
N ASP A 38 -11.60 8.41 7.20
CA ASP A 38 -11.28 7.31 6.31
C ASP A 38 -12.17 6.11 6.64
N ILE A 39 -12.92 5.68 5.65
CA ILE A 39 -13.83 4.55 5.79
C ILE A 39 -13.38 3.40 4.91
N VAL A 40 -13.16 2.23 5.52
CA VAL A 40 -12.83 1.01 4.81
C VAL A 40 -14.11 0.22 4.58
N VAL A 41 -14.43 -0.01 3.31
CA VAL A 41 -15.63 -0.79 2.91
C VAL A 41 -15.20 -2.03 2.16
N ASN A 42 -15.70 -3.19 2.57
CA ASN A 42 -15.54 -4.43 1.83
C ASN A 42 -16.58 -4.50 0.73
N CYS A 43 -16.10 -4.64 -0.51
CA CYS A 43 -16.91 -4.78 -1.70
C CYS A 43 -16.66 -6.15 -2.36
N THR A 44 -17.64 -6.64 -3.12
CA THR A 44 -17.55 -7.95 -3.80
C THR A 44 -16.87 -7.89 -5.18
N GLY A 45 -16.54 -6.69 -5.66
CA GLY A 45 -15.85 -6.46 -6.92
C GLY A 45 -15.97 -5.02 -7.40
N VAL A 46 -15.38 -4.70 -8.55
CA VAL A 46 -15.29 -3.33 -9.10
C VAL A 46 -16.67 -2.70 -9.33
N ALA A 47 -17.63 -3.45 -9.87
CA ALA A 47 -18.98 -2.93 -10.05
C ALA A 47 -19.66 -2.55 -8.72
N HIS A 48 -19.40 -3.30 -7.67
CA HIS A 48 -19.91 -3.01 -6.32
C HIS A 48 -19.21 -1.79 -5.72
N GLN A 49 -17.90 -1.61 -5.97
CA GLN A 49 -17.17 -0.40 -5.56
C GLN A 49 -17.81 0.87 -6.15
N GLU A 50 -18.16 0.84 -7.44
CA GLU A 50 -18.83 1.98 -8.09
C GLU A 50 -20.25 2.23 -7.55
N GLN A 51 -20.99 1.18 -7.17
CA GLN A 51 -22.29 1.34 -6.51
C GLN A 51 -22.14 2.02 -5.15
N VAL A 52 -21.18 1.60 -4.33
CA VAL A 52 -20.88 2.22 -3.03
C VAL A 52 -20.46 3.67 -3.23
N ARG A 53 -19.55 3.94 -4.17
CA ARG A 53 -19.12 5.30 -4.48
C ARG A 53 -20.31 6.20 -4.85
N SER A 54 -21.13 5.76 -5.80
CA SER A 54 -22.31 6.52 -6.24
C SER A 54 -23.33 6.77 -5.13
N ALA A 55 -23.52 5.78 -4.24
CA ALA A 55 -24.40 5.92 -3.09
C ALA A 55 -23.90 6.99 -2.11
N VAL A 56 -22.58 7.07 -1.88
CA VAL A 56 -21.96 8.07 -1.00
C VAL A 56 -22.00 9.47 -1.64
N GLU A 57 -21.66 9.58 -2.93
CA GLU A 57 -21.69 10.84 -3.69
C GLU A 57 -23.12 11.44 -3.76
N GLY A 58 -24.14 10.60 -3.70
CA GLY A 58 -25.55 11.03 -3.67
C GLY A 58 -26.03 11.65 -2.37
N ILE A 59 -25.19 11.72 -1.32
CA ILE A 59 -25.59 12.26 -0.01
C ILE A 59 -25.22 13.72 0.10
N ASP A 60 -26.22 14.60 0.22
CA ASP A 60 -25.99 16.02 0.47
C ASP A 60 -25.15 16.25 1.72
N GLY A 61 -24.07 17.01 1.56
CA GLY A 61 -23.14 17.34 2.64
C GLY A 61 -22.01 16.33 2.84
N ILE A 62 -21.85 15.38 1.92
CA ILE A 62 -20.70 14.48 1.86
C ILE A 62 -19.93 14.74 0.56
N GLU A 63 -18.64 14.78 0.66
CA GLU A 63 -17.68 14.88 -0.44
C GLU A 63 -16.66 13.74 -0.29
N ILE A 64 -16.42 13.00 -1.35
CA ILE A 64 -15.34 12.02 -1.40
C ILE A 64 -14.05 12.75 -1.79
N LEU A 65 -13.09 12.85 -0.88
CA LEU A 65 -11.81 13.48 -1.11
C LEU A 65 -10.85 12.54 -1.84
N GLU A 66 -10.91 11.26 -1.49
CA GLU A 66 -10.07 10.20 -2.05
C GLU A 66 -10.86 8.90 -2.11
N PHE A 67 -10.65 8.12 -3.16
CA PHE A 67 -11.25 6.81 -3.33
C PHE A 67 -10.22 5.87 -3.95
N GLU A 68 -9.80 4.86 -3.19
CA GLU A 68 -8.79 3.92 -3.66
C GLU A 68 -9.17 2.45 -3.42
N ASP A 69 -8.69 1.59 -4.30
CA ASP A 69 -8.72 0.15 -4.06
C ASP A 69 -7.45 -0.26 -3.32
N ARG A 70 -7.59 -0.62 -2.04
CA ARG A 70 -6.47 -1.01 -1.17
C ARG A 70 -5.68 -2.22 -1.71
N THR A 71 -6.31 -3.05 -2.53
CA THR A 71 -5.60 -4.18 -3.16
C THR A 71 -4.60 -3.67 -4.17
N PHE A 72 -5.01 -2.74 -5.04
CA PHE A 72 -4.10 -2.13 -6.00
C PHE A 72 -3.03 -1.30 -5.31
N HIS A 73 -3.41 -0.47 -4.34
CA HIS A 73 -2.47 0.32 -3.55
C HIS A 73 -1.36 -0.54 -2.90
N MET A 74 -1.73 -1.70 -2.31
CA MET A 74 -0.75 -2.62 -1.72
C MET A 74 0.24 -3.18 -2.77
N HIS A 75 -0.13 -3.22 -4.04
CA HIS A 75 0.71 -3.77 -5.11
C HIS A 75 1.55 -2.72 -5.83
N GLU A 76 1.28 -1.43 -5.62
CA GLU A 76 2.07 -0.35 -6.19
C GLU A 76 3.52 -0.41 -5.73
N GLY A 77 4.46 -0.28 -6.66
CA GLY A 77 5.89 -0.44 -6.39
C GLY A 77 6.36 -1.88 -6.15
N GLY A 78 5.47 -2.87 -6.24
CA GLY A 78 5.76 -4.27 -5.96
C GLY A 78 5.74 -4.62 -4.47
N LYS A 79 6.03 -5.86 -4.14
CA LYS A 79 5.98 -6.38 -2.75
C LYS A 79 7.34 -6.78 -2.21
N ILE A 80 8.38 -6.71 -3.02
CA ILE A 80 9.72 -7.16 -2.68
C ILE A 80 10.70 -6.06 -3.01
N GLU A 81 11.52 -5.71 -2.05
CA GLU A 81 12.67 -4.84 -2.22
C GLU A 81 13.94 -5.67 -2.05
N VAL A 82 14.93 -5.45 -2.92
CA VAL A 82 16.24 -6.08 -2.84
C VAL A 82 17.25 -5.03 -2.40
N LEU A 83 17.81 -5.21 -1.21
CA LEU A 83 18.81 -4.32 -0.65
C LEU A 83 20.19 -5.00 -0.65
N PRO A 84 21.26 -4.27 -0.98
CA PRO A 84 22.61 -4.80 -0.86
C PRO A 84 22.98 -5.02 0.61
N LEU A 85 23.49 -6.20 0.96
CA LEU A 85 24.01 -6.51 2.30
C LEU A 85 25.33 -5.80 2.58
N ALA A 86 26.16 -5.63 1.54
CA ALA A 86 27.41 -4.89 1.64
C ALA A 86 27.24 -3.49 1.05
N PRO A 87 27.60 -2.43 1.77
CA PRO A 87 27.56 -1.08 1.22
C PRO A 87 28.61 -0.92 0.11
N VAL A 88 28.26 -0.20 -0.95
CA VAL A 88 29.19 0.23 -2.00
C VAL A 88 29.23 1.75 -1.96
N ARG A 89 30.09 2.32 -1.13
CA ARG A 89 30.17 3.77 -0.84
C ARG A 89 31.21 4.48 -1.69
N ASP A 90 32.25 3.78 -2.09
CA ASP A 90 33.41 4.32 -2.79
C ASP A 90 34.01 3.31 -3.79
N ILE A 91 35.07 3.74 -4.45
CA ILE A 91 35.77 2.92 -5.46
C ILE A 91 36.42 1.68 -4.85
N GLU A 92 36.83 1.74 -3.58
CA GLU A 92 37.43 0.59 -2.89
C GLU A 92 36.37 -0.48 -2.63
N ASP A 93 35.23 -0.11 -2.07
CA ASP A 93 34.07 -0.99 -1.87
C ASP A 93 33.63 -1.62 -3.22
N LEU A 94 33.54 -0.81 -4.28
CA LEU A 94 33.21 -1.27 -5.62
C LEU A 94 34.23 -2.26 -6.17
N SER A 95 35.52 -2.02 -5.94
CA SER A 95 36.61 -2.90 -6.35
C SER A 95 36.53 -4.27 -5.68
N MET A 96 36.10 -4.33 -4.43
CA MET A 96 35.87 -5.58 -3.71
C MET A 96 34.62 -6.31 -4.16
N ALA A 97 33.52 -5.58 -4.29
CA ALA A 97 32.20 -6.14 -4.63
C ALA A 97 32.06 -6.54 -6.11
N TYR A 98 32.81 -5.88 -7.00
CA TYR A 98 32.77 -6.10 -8.44
C TYR A 98 34.15 -6.45 -8.99
N THR A 99 34.74 -5.63 -9.86
CA THR A 99 36.04 -5.92 -10.53
C THR A 99 37.14 -5.08 -9.87
N PRO A 100 38.27 -5.69 -9.48
CA PRO A 100 38.73 -7.08 -9.69
C PRO A 100 38.34 -8.09 -8.61
N GLY A 101 37.78 -7.65 -7.47
CA GLY A 101 37.60 -8.48 -6.28
C GLY A 101 36.73 -9.73 -6.52
N VAL A 102 35.60 -9.57 -7.24
CA VAL A 102 34.66 -10.67 -7.52
C VAL A 102 35.30 -11.83 -8.26
N ALA A 103 36.35 -11.59 -9.07
CA ALA A 103 37.04 -12.65 -9.78
C ALA A 103 37.65 -13.71 -8.84
N ARG A 104 38.12 -13.31 -7.66
CA ARG A 104 38.63 -14.23 -6.64
C ARG A 104 37.54 -15.14 -6.08
N VAL A 105 36.32 -14.57 -5.86
CA VAL A 105 35.15 -15.32 -5.42
C VAL A 105 34.71 -16.31 -6.49
N CYS A 106 34.64 -15.89 -7.76
CA CYS A 106 34.34 -16.79 -8.88
C CYS A 106 35.34 -17.95 -9.01
N MET A 107 36.65 -17.68 -8.84
CA MET A 107 37.65 -18.73 -8.86
C MET A 107 37.50 -19.72 -7.69
N GLU A 108 37.14 -19.26 -6.51
CA GLU A 108 36.87 -20.12 -5.35
C GLU A 108 35.65 -21.02 -5.58
N ILE A 109 34.56 -20.45 -6.08
CA ILE A 109 33.35 -21.22 -6.44
C ILE A 109 33.64 -22.25 -7.53
N ASN A 110 34.49 -21.91 -8.53
CA ASN A 110 34.88 -22.83 -9.57
C ASN A 110 35.69 -24.04 -9.02
N LYS A 111 36.55 -23.84 -8.00
CA LYS A 111 37.27 -24.91 -7.34
C LYS A 111 36.41 -25.78 -6.43
N ASN A 112 35.50 -25.13 -5.73
CA ASN A 112 34.58 -25.77 -4.81
C ASN A 112 33.16 -25.20 -4.98
N PRO A 113 32.31 -25.83 -5.83
CA PRO A 113 30.96 -25.35 -6.14
C PRO A 113 30.03 -25.16 -4.91
N GLU A 114 30.24 -25.92 -3.85
CA GLU A 114 29.45 -25.80 -2.61
C GLU A 114 29.57 -24.40 -1.95
N THR A 115 30.68 -23.70 -2.21
CA THR A 115 30.90 -22.36 -1.69
C THR A 115 29.99 -21.31 -2.34
N ALA A 116 29.33 -21.65 -3.45
CA ALA A 116 28.33 -20.75 -4.07
C ALA A 116 27.23 -20.36 -3.10
N HIS A 117 26.72 -21.30 -2.30
CA HIS A 117 25.68 -21.04 -1.30
C HIS A 117 26.12 -20.09 -0.18
N ARG A 118 27.43 -19.88 -0.02
CA ARG A 118 28.00 -18.95 0.95
C ARG A 118 28.22 -17.56 0.39
N TYR A 119 28.56 -17.46 -0.91
CA TYR A 119 29.02 -16.22 -1.55
C TYR A 119 28.02 -15.62 -2.54
N THR A 120 26.90 -16.30 -2.81
CA THR A 120 25.81 -15.82 -3.67
C THR A 120 24.48 -15.84 -2.94
N ILE A 121 23.44 -15.28 -3.58
CA ILE A 121 22.04 -15.33 -3.08
C ILE A 121 21.39 -16.66 -3.45
#